data_0862cb4f1c1fd17fdda02dea83c063db
#
_entry.id   0862cb4f1c1fd17fdda02dea83c063db
#
_cell.length_a   1.000
_cell.length_b   1.000
_cell.length_c   1.000
_cell.angle_alpha   90.00
_cell.angle_beta   90.00
_cell.angle_gamma   90.00
#
_symmetry.space_group_name_H-M   'P 1'
#
loop_
_entity.id
_entity.type
_entity.pdbx_description
1 polymer ?
#
loop_
_entity_poly.entity_id
_entity_poly.type
_entity_poly.pdbx_seq_one_letter_code
_entity_poly.pdbx_strand_id
1 'polypeptide(L)'
;MDITEVRIFMKEGQDKKLKAYATVTFDNTFVVRNIKVIEGQKGLFVAMPSRKMKESCPKCNFKNVVRSKYCNNCGAGIEMQNRPVRDQQEEAAARQSEHKDIAHPITLEFREYIQKKVLDAFDTEKKRGPSPVPKAAEAEEEDQ
;
A
#
# COMPACT_ATOMS: atom_id res chain seq x y z
N MET A 1 -14.98 13.29 12.52
CA MET A 1 -13.55 12.94 12.64
C MET A 1 -12.76 13.83 11.70
N ASP A 2 -11.87 14.66 12.23
CA ASP A 2 -11.12 15.64 11.44
C ASP A 2 -9.66 15.22 11.27
N ILE A 3 -9.11 15.47 10.09
CA ILE A 3 -7.68 15.28 9.84
C ILE A 3 -6.95 16.47 10.44
N THR A 4 -6.12 16.21 11.45
CA THR A 4 -5.37 17.23 12.18
C THR A 4 -3.92 17.37 11.74
N GLU A 5 -3.35 16.32 11.14
CA GLU A 5 -2.00 16.34 10.60
C GLU A 5 -1.87 15.36 9.44
N VAL A 6 -1.13 15.76 8.41
CA VAL A 6 -0.71 14.88 7.32
C VAL A 6 0.80 15.02 7.13
N ARG A 7 1.52 13.92 7.24
CA ARG A 7 2.96 13.86 6.96
C ARG A 7 3.20 13.08 5.68
N ILE A 8 4.02 13.64 4.79
CA ILE A 8 4.37 13.03 3.53
C ILE A 8 5.85 12.64 3.54
N PHE A 9 6.11 11.38 3.21
CA PHE A 9 7.46 10.84 3.04
C PHE A 9 7.66 10.53 1.56
N MET A 10 8.44 11.35 0.88
CA MET A 10 8.73 11.16 -0.54
C MET A 10 9.57 9.90 -0.73
N LYS A 11 9.14 9.04 -1.65
CA LYS A 11 9.93 7.86 -2.00
C LYS A 11 10.84 8.17 -3.17
N GLU A 12 12.14 8.11 -2.92
CA GLU A 12 13.15 8.15 -3.95
C GLU A 12 13.43 6.71 -4.42
N GLY A 13 13.31 6.45 -5.70
CA GLY A 13 13.61 5.12 -6.23
C GLY A 13 13.05 4.87 -7.62
N GLN A 14 13.29 3.67 -8.12
CA GLN A 14 12.97 3.25 -9.49
C GLN A 14 11.48 2.90 -9.68
N ASP A 15 10.70 2.85 -8.63
CA ASP A 15 9.26 2.59 -8.73
C ASP A 15 8.54 3.84 -9.20
N LYS A 16 8.21 3.88 -10.49
CA LYS A 16 7.60 5.03 -11.14
C LYS A 16 6.16 5.30 -10.71
N LYS A 17 5.48 4.31 -10.14
CA LYS A 17 4.07 4.44 -9.75
C LYS A 17 3.89 4.95 -8.33
N LEU A 18 4.64 4.43 -7.38
CA LEU A 18 4.58 4.86 -6.00
C LEU A 18 5.40 6.13 -5.80
N LYS A 19 4.73 7.23 -5.49
CA LYS A 19 5.37 8.56 -5.35
C LYS A 19 5.73 8.89 -3.91
N ALA A 20 4.90 8.53 -2.96
CA ALA A 20 5.12 8.85 -1.56
C ALA A 20 4.29 7.95 -0.62
N TYR A 21 4.71 7.92 0.63
CA TYR A 21 3.90 7.41 1.74
C TYR A 21 3.35 8.57 2.54
N ALA A 22 2.16 8.41 3.08
CA ALA A 22 1.52 9.39 3.93
C ALA A 22 1.15 8.80 5.28
N THR A 23 1.27 9.61 6.31
CA THR A 23 0.78 9.34 7.66
C THR A 23 -0.27 10.39 7.98
N VAL A 24 -1.46 9.97 8.33
CA VAL A 24 -2.59 10.86 8.61
C VAL A 24 -3.01 10.71 10.06
N THR A 25 -3.10 11.82 10.78
CA THR A 25 -3.58 11.88 12.16
C THR A 25 -4.99 12.46 12.20
N PHE A 26 -5.87 11.78 12.93
CA PHE A 26 -7.27 12.17 13.11
C PHE A 26 -7.49 12.64 14.55
N ASP A 27 -8.11 13.81 14.70
CA ASP A 27 -8.49 14.40 16.00
C ASP A 27 -7.35 14.41 17.05
N ASN A 28 -6.09 14.46 16.61
CA ASN A 28 -4.88 14.33 17.45
C ASN A 28 -4.84 13.09 18.36
N THR A 29 -5.67 12.08 18.05
CA THR A 29 -5.84 10.88 18.90
C THR A 29 -5.58 9.57 18.17
N PHE A 30 -5.72 9.55 16.85
CA PHE A 30 -5.58 8.32 16.06
C PHE A 30 -4.75 8.57 14.81
N VAL A 31 -3.79 7.69 14.52
CA VAL A 31 -2.91 7.82 13.36
C VAL A 31 -3.03 6.59 12.45
N VAL A 32 -3.07 6.84 11.15
CA VAL A 32 -2.99 5.79 10.11
C VAL A 32 -1.71 6.01 9.32
N ARG A 33 -0.85 5.00 9.29
CA ARG A 33 0.42 5.00 8.57
C ARG A 33 0.31 4.21 7.26
N ASN A 34 1.34 4.33 6.41
CA ASN A 34 1.49 3.57 5.18
C ASN A 34 0.36 3.79 4.15
N ILE A 35 -0.24 4.96 4.18
CA ILE A 35 -1.09 5.42 3.10
C ILE A 35 -0.18 5.75 1.91
N LYS A 36 -0.53 5.29 0.72
CA LYS A 36 0.30 5.44 -0.47
C LYS A 36 -0.26 6.50 -1.42
N VAL A 37 0.62 7.33 -1.95
CA VAL A 37 0.29 8.21 -3.08
C VAL A 37 0.83 7.54 -4.34
N ILE A 38 -0.07 7.17 -5.24
CA ILE A 38 0.24 6.38 -6.43
C ILE A 38 -0.19 7.16 -7.68
N GLU A 39 0.67 7.12 -8.70
CA GLU A 39 0.35 7.67 -10.01
C GLU A 39 -0.30 6.58 -10.88
N GLY A 40 -1.57 6.76 -11.19
CA GLY A 40 -2.32 5.90 -12.07
C GLY A 40 -2.51 6.49 -13.47
N GLN A 41 -3.25 5.80 -14.31
CA GLN A 41 -3.56 6.25 -15.67
C GLN A 41 -4.37 7.55 -15.71
N LYS A 42 -5.19 7.80 -14.70
CA LYS A 42 -6.06 8.99 -14.56
C LYS A 42 -5.46 10.08 -13.69
N GLY A 43 -4.22 9.94 -13.23
CA GLY A 43 -3.55 10.87 -12.35
C GLY A 43 -3.22 10.26 -10.98
N LEU A 44 -2.91 11.12 -10.02
CA LEU A 44 -2.58 10.70 -8.66
C LEU A 44 -3.82 10.25 -7.90
N PHE A 45 -3.67 9.17 -7.15
CA PHE A 45 -4.70 8.70 -6.23
C PHE A 45 -4.07 8.19 -4.93
N VAL A 46 -4.91 8.07 -3.91
CA VAL A 46 -4.51 7.62 -2.58
C VAL A 46 -4.97 6.18 -2.37
N ALA A 47 -4.04 5.30 -2.02
CA ALA A 47 -4.33 3.93 -1.64
C ALA A 47 -4.17 3.77 -0.12
N MET A 48 -5.16 3.14 0.51
CA MET A 48 -5.13 2.86 1.94
C MET A 48 -4.12 1.77 2.27
N PRO A 49 -3.64 1.69 3.52
CA PRO A 49 -2.71 0.65 3.92
C PRO A 49 -3.36 -0.73 3.74
N SER A 50 -2.66 -1.62 3.05
CA SER A 50 -3.15 -2.95 2.73
C SER A 50 -2.05 -3.98 2.89
N ARG A 51 -2.43 -5.24 2.97
CA ARG A 51 -1.51 -6.38 2.97
C ARG A 51 -1.90 -7.37 1.89
N LYS A 52 -0.92 -8.05 1.35
CA LYS A 52 -1.17 -9.14 0.42
C LYS A 52 -1.81 -10.33 1.13
N MET A 53 -2.75 -10.97 0.49
CA MET A 53 -3.34 -12.21 0.98
C MET A 53 -2.31 -13.34 0.95
N LYS A 54 -2.55 -14.37 1.76
CA LYS A 54 -1.68 -15.53 1.88
C LYS A 54 -2.42 -16.80 1.50
N GLU A 55 -1.69 -17.76 0.94
CA GLU A 55 -2.17 -19.08 0.57
C GLU A 55 -1.35 -20.16 1.30
N SER A 56 -1.99 -21.28 1.62
CA SER A 56 -1.30 -22.39 2.27
C SER A 56 -0.42 -23.15 1.28
N CYS A 57 0.79 -23.51 1.72
CA CYS A 57 1.64 -24.42 0.97
C CYS A 57 0.98 -25.80 0.83
N PRO A 58 0.96 -26.39 -0.39
CA PRO A 58 0.34 -27.71 -0.57
C PRO A 58 1.10 -28.84 0.14
N LYS A 59 2.37 -28.64 0.52
CA LYS A 59 3.19 -29.64 1.24
C LYS A 59 3.17 -29.47 2.76
N CYS A 60 3.38 -28.25 3.27
CA CYS A 60 3.58 -28.04 4.72
C CYS A 60 2.52 -27.14 5.36
N ASN A 61 1.54 -26.64 4.60
CA ASN A 61 0.49 -25.72 5.06
C ASN A 61 0.97 -24.35 5.57
N PHE A 62 2.22 -24.02 5.39
CA PHE A 62 2.73 -22.70 5.73
C PHE A 62 2.04 -21.62 4.88
N LYS A 63 1.66 -20.51 5.49
CA LYS A 63 1.01 -19.39 4.80
C LYS A 63 2.03 -18.53 4.05
N ASN A 64 2.06 -18.62 2.74
CA ASN A 64 2.87 -17.79 1.87
C ASN A 64 2.04 -16.71 1.20
N VAL A 65 2.68 -15.59 0.87
CA VAL A 65 2.04 -14.55 0.06
C VAL A 65 1.59 -15.15 -1.28
N VAL A 66 0.39 -14.80 -1.74
CA VAL A 66 -0.13 -15.24 -3.05
C VAL A 66 0.88 -14.95 -4.16
N ARG A 67 0.95 -15.82 -5.15
CA ARG A 67 1.92 -15.78 -6.27
C ARG A 67 3.37 -16.05 -5.87
N SER A 68 3.63 -16.55 -4.68
CA SER A 68 4.96 -17.06 -4.33
C SER A 68 5.31 -18.28 -5.18
N LYS A 69 6.53 -18.31 -5.71
CA LYS A 69 7.03 -19.45 -6.51
C LYS A 69 7.49 -20.61 -5.64
N TYR A 70 7.99 -20.31 -4.45
CA TYR A 70 8.52 -21.26 -3.50
C TYR A 70 7.98 -20.98 -2.10
N CYS A 71 7.81 -22.04 -1.31
CA CYS A 71 7.42 -21.91 0.08
C CYS A 71 8.58 -21.38 0.93
N ASN A 72 8.33 -20.38 1.75
CA ASN A 72 9.35 -19.82 2.66
C ASN A 72 9.74 -20.76 3.81
N ASN A 73 8.95 -21.77 4.10
CA ASN A 73 9.20 -22.72 5.17
C ASN A 73 9.89 -24.00 4.67
N CYS A 74 9.29 -24.71 3.71
CA CYS A 74 9.82 -26.00 3.26
C CYS A 74 10.59 -25.93 1.94
N GLY A 75 10.61 -24.80 1.24
CA GLY A 75 11.29 -24.63 -0.03
C GLY A 75 10.62 -25.31 -1.23
N ALA A 76 9.46 -25.93 -1.05
CA ALA A 76 8.74 -26.57 -2.13
C ALA A 76 8.29 -25.57 -3.21
N GLY A 77 8.38 -25.97 -4.48
CA GLY A 77 7.83 -25.20 -5.57
C GLY A 77 6.30 -25.09 -5.44
N ILE A 78 5.78 -23.89 -5.45
CA ILE A 78 4.33 -23.64 -5.47
C ILE A 78 3.96 -23.43 -6.93
N GLU A 79 3.43 -24.49 -7.55
CA GLU A 79 3.07 -24.44 -8.96
C GLU A 79 1.85 -23.57 -9.20
N MET A 80 1.99 -22.68 -10.18
CA MET A 80 0.89 -21.86 -10.68
C MET A 80 -0.13 -22.65 -11.55
N GLN A 81 -0.14 -23.97 -11.46
CA GLN A 81 -0.82 -24.87 -12.40
C GLN A 81 -2.33 -24.73 -12.46
N ASN A 82 -2.95 -24.05 -11.52
CA ASN A 82 -4.41 -23.93 -11.49
C ASN A 82 -4.93 -22.51 -11.66
N ARG A 83 -4.12 -21.58 -12.15
CA ARG A 83 -4.61 -20.24 -12.43
C ARG A 83 -5.15 -20.18 -13.85
N PRO A 84 -6.42 -19.77 -14.03
CA PRO A 84 -6.97 -19.59 -15.37
C PRO A 84 -6.16 -18.53 -16.11
N VAL A 85 -5.93 -18.77 -17.39
CA VAL A 85 -5.36 -17.76 -18.27
C VAL A 85 -6.36 -16.60 -18.33
N ARG A 86 -5.94 -15.45 -17.88
CA ARG A 86 -6.75 -14.23 -17.82
C ARG A 86 -6.20 -13.22 -18.81
N ASP A 87 -7.05 -12.40 -19.36
CA ASP A 87 -6.60 -11.25 -20.13
C ASP A 87 -5.97 -10.19 -19.21
N GLN A 88 -5.36 -9.16 -19.80
CA GLN A 88 -4.64 -8.14 -19.04
C GLN A 88 -5.54 -7.37 -18.06
N GLN A 89 -6.82 -7.20 -18.40
CA GLN A 89 -7.77 -6.48 -17.54
C GLN A 89 -8.23 -7.34 -16.37
N GLU A 90 -8.52 -8.62 -16.61
CA GLU A 90 -8.85 -9.59 -15.58
C GLU A 90 -7.68 -9.83 -14.63
N GLU A 91 -6.46 -9.85 -15.16
CA GLU A 91 -5.25 -9.98 -14.35
C GLU A 91 -5.03 -8.77 -13.44
N ALA A 92 -5.27 -7.55 -13.93
CA ALA A 92 -5.17 -6.34 -13.11
C ALA A 92 -6.21 -6.32 -11.99
N ALA A 93 -7.45 -6.71 -12.28
CA ALA A 93 -8.52 -6.83 -11.29
C ALA A 93 -8.19 -7.91 -10.25
N ALA A 94 -7.65 -9.06 -10.68
CA ALA A 94 -7.23 -10.12 -9.79
C ALA A 94 -6.11 -9.67 -8.84
N ARG A 95 -5.14 -8.91 -9.33
CA ARG A 95 -4.07 -8.35 -8.49
C ARG A 95 -4.59 -7.39 -7.43
N GLN A 96 -5.60 -6.59 -7.73
CA GLN A 96 -6.25 -5.74 -6.74
C GLN A 96 -6.96 -6.56 -5.66
N SER A 97 -7.63 -7.65 -6.03
CA SER A 97 -8.31 -8.54 -5.08
C SER A 97 -7.35 -9.34 -4.19
N GLU A 98 -6.08 -9.43 -4.55
CA GLU A 98 -5.03 -10.07 -3.75
C GLU A 98 -4.54 -9.23 -2.58
N HIS A 99 -4.94 -7.97 -2.50
CA HIS A 99 -4.64 -7.06 -1.40
C HIS A 99 -5.89 -6.84 -0.55
N LYS A 100 -5.71 -6.86 0.75
CA LYS A 100 -6.78 -6.57 1.70
C LYS A 100 -6.41 -5.34 2.52
N ASP A 101 -7.29 -4.35 2.53
CA ASP A 101 -7.09 -3.15 3.31
C ASP A 101 -7.03 -3.46 4.81
N ILE A 102 -6.05 -2.87 5.49
CA ILE A 102 -5.92 -2.96 6.95
C ILE A 102 -6.84 -1.92 7.60
N ALA A 103 -6.92 -0.74 7.00
CA ALA A 103 -7.77 0.35 7.45
C ALA A 103 -8.32 1.09 6.24
N HIS A 104 -9.60 1.40 6.23
CA HIS A 104 -10.23 2.15 5.13
C HIS A 104 -11.43 2.97 5.62
N PRO A 105 -11.74 4.09 4.94
CA PRO A 105 -12.96 4.84 5.23
C PRO A 105 -14.19 4.02 4.79
N ILE A 106 -15.27 4.15 5.53
CA ILE A 106 -16.53 3.45 5.25
C ILE A 106 -17.35 4.21 4.22
N THR A 107 -17.33 5.55 4.28
CA THR A 107 -18.11 6.40 3.40
C THR A 107 -17.29 6.96 2.24
N LEU A 108 -17.95 7.19 1.10
CA LEU A 108 -17.32 7.82 -0.07
C LEU A 108 -16.85 9.24 0.25
N GLU A 109 -17.67 10.03 0.97
CA GLU A 109 -17.33 11.39 1.36
C GLU A 109 -16.02 11.47 2.16
N PHE A 110 -15.86 10.57 3.12
CA PHE A 110 -14.65 10.54 3.94
C PHE A 110 -13.43 10.06 3.16
N ARG A 111 -13.63 9.15 2.21
CA ARG A 111 -12.57 8.71 1.28
C ARG A 111 -12.07 9.87 0.42
N GLU A 112 -12.97 10.66 -0.13
CA GLU A 112 -12.63 11.85 -0.91
C GLU A 112 -11.95 12.93 -0.05
N TYR A 113 -12.40 13.09 1.18
CA TYR A 113 -11.79 14.01 2.15
C TYR A 113 -10.34 13.62 2.46
N ILE A 114 -10.07 12.35 2.75
CA ILE A 114 -8.71 11.83 2.97
C ILE A 114 -7.85 12.05 1.72
N GLN A 115 -8.37 11.67 0.55
CA GLN A 115 -7.65 11.81 -0.71
C GLN A 115 -7.26 13.25 -0.97
N LYS A 116 -8.19 14.17 -0.83
CA LYS A 116 -7.92 15.60 -1.02
C LYS A 116 -6.84 16.11 -0.08
N LYS A 117 -6.96 15.82 1.21
CA LYS A 117 -5.98 16.26 2.22
C LYS A 117 -4.60 15.70 1.99
N VAL A 118 -4.49 14.43 1.63
CA VAL A 118 -3.21 13.77 1.35
C VAL A 118 -2.59 14.33 0.07
N LEU A 119 -3.35 14.51 -0.99
CA LEU A 119 -2.84 15.06 -2.25
C LEU A 119 -2.42 16.52 -2.11
N ASP A 120 -3.16 17.34 -1.35
CA ASP A 120 -2.77 18.72 -1.06
C ASP A 120 -1.45 18.77 -0.28
N ALA A 121 -1.28 17.91 0.71
CA ALA A 121 -0.04 17.80 1.46
C ALA A 121 1.13 17.30 0.59
N PHE A 122 0.87 16.37 -0.31
CA PHE A 122 1.85 15.88 -1.28
C PHE A 122 2.33 16.97 -2.22
N ASP A 123 1.44 17.77 -2.77
CA ASP A 123 1.78 18.90 -3.62
C ASP A 123 2.63 19.95 -2.88
N THR A 124 2.29 20.23 -1.63
CA THR A 124 3.05 21.15 -0.78
C THR A 124 4.46 20.63 -0.54
N GLU A 125 4.61 19.35 -0.21
CA GLU A 125 5.91 18.73 0.04
C GLU A 125 6.75 18.63 -1.22
N LYS A 126 6.14 18.33 -2.36
CA LYS A 126 6.81 18.33 -3.67
C LYS A 126 7.41 19.70 -4.03
N LYS A 127 6.72 20.77 -3.68
CA LYS A 127 7.19 22.15 -3.91
C LYS A 127 8.33 22.55 -2.97
N ARG A 128 8.37 21.99 -1.75
CA ARG A 128 9.46 22.25 -0.78
C ARG A 128 10.78 21.59 -1.15
N GLY A 129 10.75 20.53 -1.96
CA GLY A 129 11.92 19.71 -2.26
C GLY A 129 12.22 18.66 -1.18
N PRO A 130 13.27 17.84 -1.34
CA PRO A 130 13.54 16.74 -0.44
C PRO A 130 13.89 17.23 0.95
N SER A 131 13.00 17.01 1.90
CA SER A 131 13.33 17.13 3.32
C SER A 131 14.09 15.88 3.77
N PRO A 132 15.15 16.02 4.58
CA PRO A 132 15.84 14.85 5.11
C PRO A 132 14.87 14.04 5.95
N VAL A 133 14.64 12.80 5.51
CA VAL A 133 13.82 11.82 6.24
C VAL A 133 14.50 11.57 7.60
N PRO A 134 13.83 11.76 8.73
CA PRO A 134 14.38 11.34 10.00
C PRO A 134 14.59 9.82 9.96
N LYS A 135 15.82 9.36 10.17
CA LYS A 135 16.21 7.93 10.15
C LYS A 135 15.39 7.02 11.07
N ALA A 136 14.58 7.59 11.95
CA ALA A 136 13.72 6.84 12.87
C ALA A 136 12.51 6.18 12.21
N ALA A 137 12.17 6.54 10.98
CA ALA A 137 11.01 5.94 10.27
C ALA A 137 11.34 4.62 9.55
N GLU A 138 12.64 4.34 9.35
CA GLU A 138 13.07 3.12 8.64
C GLU A 138 13.19 1.88 9.54
N ALA A 139 13.18 2.05 10.87
CA ALA A 139 13.40 0.95 11.81
C ALA A 139 12.14 0.13 12.13
N GLU A 140 10.96 0.55 11.69
CA GLU A 140 9.69 -0.13 12.01
C GLU A 140 9.13 -1.00 10.86
N GLU A 141 9.82 -1.10 9.74
CA GLU A 141 9.36 -1.91 8.59
C GLU A 141 9.81 -3.39 8.64
N GLU A 142 10.68 -3.78 9.58
CA GLU A 142 11.22 -5.14 9.62
C GLU A 142 10.42 -6.15 10.45
N ASP A 143 9.32 -5.75 11.06
CA ASP A 143 8.58 -6.64 11.98
C ASP A 143 7.13 -6.92 11.53
N GLN A 144 6.97 -7.30 10.28
CA GLN A 144 5.70 -7.92 9.82
C GLN A 144 5.92 -8.94 8.71
#